data_b4fe8d7ab17f7fafc4d44aaf3f099177
#
_entry.id   b4fe8d7ab17f7fafc4d44aaf3f099177
#
_cell.length_a   1.000
_cell.length_b   1.000
_cell.length_c   1.000
_cell.angle_alpha   90.00
_cell.angle_beta   90.00
_cell.angle_gamma   90.00
#
_symmetry.space_group_name_H-M   'P 1'
#
loop_
_entity.id
_entity.type
_entity.pdbx_description
1 polymer ?
#
loop_
_entity_poly.entity_id
_entity_poly.type
_entity_poly.pdbx_seq_one_letter_code
_entity_poly.pdbx_strand_id
1 'polypeptide(L)'
;MIFKQIESGGDRNYAYLIASEETMEAAIVDPSPDPQKVINMVKEEVVEIKYIINTHSHYDHSAGNDKFGGTKKGRSIIFINCGSDTVIKDGETLELGELILEFIRTPGHTEDSICIKVEDKLVTGDTLFVGKVGGTYGEEDSKIEFESLNKLMILPPDTEVWPGHNYGETPSSTIGFELKNNPFIKRLDEFSEFLWLKQNWPKYKLEHGIK
;
A
#
# COMPACT_ATOMS: atom_id res chain seq x y z
N MET A 1 -11.53 -2.31 -15.19
CA MET A 1 -11.27 -1.78 -13.80
C MET A 1 -10.96 -0.28 -13.84
N ILE A 2 -11.56 0.53 -12.98
CA ILE A 2 -11.15 1.91 -12.69
C ILE A 2 -10.11 1.85 -11.57
N PHE A 3 -8.90 2.38 -11.82
CA PHE A 3 -7.84 2.48 -10.83
C PHE A 3 -7.26 3.90 -10.83
N LYS A 4 -7.32 4.59 -9.69
CA LYS A 4 -6.82 5.96 -9.55
C LYS A 4 -5.91 6.08 -8.34
N GLN A 5 -4.73 6.67 -8.54
CA GLN A 5 -3.85 7.12 -7.47
C GLN A 5 -4.15 8.60 -7.18
N ILE A 6 -4.31 8.93 -5.92
CA ILE A 6 -4.71 10.27 -5.46
C ILE A 6 -3.66 10.77 -4.47
N GLU A 7 -2.95 11.83 -4.81
CA GLU A 7 -2.05 12.49 -3.85
C GLU A 7 -2.88 13.20 -2.78
N SER A 8 -2.99 12.59 -1.60
CA SER A 8 -3.91 12.96 -0.53
C SER A 8 -3.32 13.94 0.50
N GLY A 9 -2.09 14.40 0.30
CA GLY A 9 -1.44 15.41 1.17
C GLY A 9 -0.48 14.81 2.19
N GLY A 10 -0.40 15.37 3.40
CA GLY A 10 0.51 14.90 4.45
C GLY A 10 1.98 14.90 4.02
N ASP A 11 2.71 13.83 4.32
CA ASP A 11 4.05 13.61 3.81
C ASP A 11 4.01 12.91 2.44
N ARG A 12 3.30 13.51 1.49
CA ARG A 12 3.14 13.01 0.11
C ARG A 12 2.41 11.66 0.06
N ASN A 13 1.40 11.48 0.93
CA ASN A 13 0.61 10.26 0.99
C ASN A 13 -0.20 10.06 -0.28
N TYR A 14 -0.34 8.81 -0.67
CA TYR A 14 -1.25 8.35 -1.71
C TYR A 14 -2.45 7.63 -1.10
N ALA A 15 -3.62 7.94 -1.64
CA ALA A 15 -4.84 7.15 -1.51
C ALA A 15 -5.17 6.51 -2.85
N TYR A 16 -5.95 5.43 -2.85
CA TYR A 16 -6.33 4.74 -4.08
C TYR A 16 -7.83 4.54 -4.17
N LEU A 17 -8.36 4.72 -5.38
CA LEU A 17 -9.70 4.29 -5.77
C LEU A 17 -9.58 3.08 -6.69
N ILE A 18 -10.19 1.97 -6.31
CA ILE A 18 -10.31 0.75 -7.10
C ILE A 18 -11.80 0.51 -7.31
N ALA A 19 -12.28 0.42 -8.56
CA ALA A 19 -13.70 0.21 -8.81
C ALA A 19 -13.94 -0.74 -9.99
N SER A 20 -15.01 -1.51 -9.84
CA SER A 20 -15.57 -2.35 -10.89
C SER A 20 -16.26 -1.47 -11.94
N GLU A 21 -15.94 -1.66 -13.22
CA GLU A 21 -16.64 -1.01 -14.33
C GLU A 21 -17.99 -1.64 -14.61
N GLU A 22 -18.22 -2.89 -14.19
CA GLU A 22 -19.51 -3.59 -14.38
C GLU A 22 -20.54 -3.18 -13.33
N THR A 23 -20.14 -3.13 -12.04
CA THR A 23 -21.07 -2.85 -10.94
C THR A 23 -21.01 -1.43 -10.43
N MET A 24 -19.96 -0.66 -10.78
CA MET A 24 -19.65 0.66 -10.25
C MET A 24 -19.46 0.65 -8.72
N GLU A 25 -19.21 -0.51 -8.10
CA GLU A 25 -18.83 -0.65 -6.71
C GLU A 25 -17.33 -0.33 -6.56
N ALA A 26 -16.96 0.36 -5.47
CA ALA A 26 -15.61 0.85 -5.23
C ALA A 26 -15.06 0.46 -3.86
N ALA A 27 -13.76 0.21 -3.82
CA ALA A 27 -12.93 0.20 -2.63
C ALA A 27 -12.03 1.44 -2.62
N ILE A 28 -11.92 2.08 -1.45
CA ILE A 28 -10.97 3.16 -1.20
C ILE A 28 -9.87 2.60 -0.31
N VAL A 29 -8.62 2.81 -0.69
CA VAL A 29 -7.46 2.42 0.09
C VAL A 29 -6.79 3.67 0.65
N ASP A 30 -6.50 3.67 1.95
CA ASP A 30 -5.81 4.73 2.70
C ASP A 30 -6.35 6.15 2.44
N PRO A 31 -7.62 6.46 2.78
CA PRO A 31 -8.26 7.73 2.46
C PRO A 31 -7.78 8.92 3.31
N SER A 32 -6.51 8.98 3.63
CA SER A 32 -5.88 9.95 4.54
C SER A 32 -4.65 10.57 3.88
N PRO A 33 -4.16 11.70 4.37
CA PRO A 33 -4.74 12.55 5.42
C PRO A 33 -5.77 13.56 4.91
N ASP A 34 -5.91 13.79 3.58
CA ASP A 34 -6.94 14.68 3.02
C ASP A 34 -8.07 13.87 2.33
N PRO A 35 -9.08 13.40 3.10
CA PRO A 35 -10.17 12.62 2.55
C PRO A 35 -11.06 13.38 1.57
N GLN A 36 -11.00 14.71 1.54
CA GLN A 36 -11.82 15.50 0.63
C GLN A 36 -11.44 15.31 -0.83
N LYS A 37 -10.15 15.15 -1.13
CA LYS A 37 -9.66 14.80 -2.48
C LYS A 37 -10.21 13.47 -2.96
N VAL A 38 -10.20 12.46 -2.07
CA VAL A 38 -10.76 11.14 -2.35
C VAL A 38 -12.28 11.21 -2.57
N ILE A 39 -13.01 11.95 -1.72
CA ILE A 39 -14.46 12.16 -1.86
C ILE A 39 -14.80 12.84 -3.21
N ASN A 40 -13.98 13.78 -3.65
CA ASN A 40 -14.19 14.44 -4.94
C ASN A 40 -13.98 13.45 -6.09
N MET A 41 -12.92 12.64 -6.06
CA MET A 41 -12.66 11.60 -7.06
C MET A 41 -13.80 10.58 -7.14
N VAL A 42 -14.31 10.11 -6.01
CA VAL A 42 -15.48 9.21 -5.96
C VAL A 42 -16.72 9.81 -6.65
N LYS A 43 -16.92 11.13 -6.49
CA LYS A 43 -18.04 11.83 -7.15
C LYS A 43 -17.81 11.99 -8.65
N GLU A 44 -16.58 12.27 -9.07
CA GLU A 44 -16.21 12.42 -10.48
C GLU A 44 -16.35 11.11 -11.24
N GLU A 45 -15.92 9.99 -10.65
CA GLU A 45 -16.04 8.66 -11.25
C GLU A 45 -17.45 8.05 -11.12
N VAL A 46 -18.37 8.69 -10.35
CA VAL A 46 -19.77 8.24 -10.15
C VAL A 46 -19.88 6.80 -9.63
N VAL A 47 -18.99 6.42 -8.72
CA VAL A 47 -18.94 5.08 -8.13
C VAL A 47 -19.57 5.04 -6.74
N GLU A 48 -19.98 3.85 -6.30
CA GLU A 48 -20.53 3.58 -4.97
C GLU A 48 -19.49 2.90 -4.07
N ILE A 49 -19.09 3.55 -2.98
CA ILE A 49 -18.12 2.98 -2.03
C ILE A 49 -18.77 1.81 -1.29
N LYS A 50 -18.12 0.65 -1.38
CA LYS A 50 -18.47 -0.58 -0.65
C LYS A 50 -17.48 -0.87 0.47
N TYR A 51 -16.20 -0.60 0.22
CA TYR A 51 -15.11 -0.89 1.16
C TYR A 51 -14.21 0.31 1.42
N ILE A 52 -13.77 0.44 2.67
CA ILE A 52 -12.62 1.24 3.08
C ILE A 52 -11.57 0.26 3.57
N ILE A 53 -10.37 0.31 3.03
CA ILE A 53 -9.28 -0.60 3.33
C ILE A 53 -8.08 0.22 3.77
N ASN A 54 -7.43 -0.14 4.87
CA ASN A 54 -6.13 0.43 5.21
C ASN A 54 -5.01 -0.58 4.94
N THR A 55 -3.91 -0.12 4.36
CA THR A 55 -2.71 -0.94 4.20
C THR A 55 -2.09 -1.23 5.56
N HIS A 56 -2.21 -0.30 6.51
CA HIS A 56 -1.78 -0.45 7.91
C HIS A 56 -2.40 0.64 8.79
N SER A 57 -2.20 0.55 10.10
CA SER A 57 -2.90 1.36 11.11
C SER A 57 -2.32 2.75 11.38
N HIS A 58 -1.23 3.17 10.73
CA HIS A 58 -0.69 4.50 10.96
C HIS A 58 -1.72 5.60 10.66
N TYR A 59 -1.64 6.67 11.47
CA TYR A 59 -2.62 7.75 11.47
C TYR A 59 -2.77 8.45 10.11
N ASP A 60 -1.67 8.62 9.40
CA ASP A 60 -1.64 9.26 8.08
C ASP A 60 -2.21 8.39 6.95
N HIS A 61 -2.56 7.11 7.24
CA HIS A 61 -3.31 6.22 6.35
C HIS A 61 -4.77 6.04 6.79
N SER A 62 -5.04 6.12 8.09
CA SER A 62 -6.33 5.74 8.69
C SER A 62 -7.19 6.92 9.17
N ALA A 63 -6.63 8.12 9.41
CA ALA A 63 -7.34 9.26 9.99
C ALA A 63 -8.54 9.76 9.16
N GLY A 64 -8.58 9.50 7.87
CA GLY A 64 -9.68 9.88 6.98
C GLY A 64 -10.88 8.95 7.01
N ASN A 65 -10.77 7.77 7.63
CA ASN A 65 -11.81 6.72 7.62
C ASN A 65 -13.17 7.24 8.10
N ASP A 66 -13.20 8.07 9.15
CA ASP A 66 -14.43 8.62 9.74
C ASP A 66 -15.26 9.45 8.74
N LYS A 67 -14.65 10.00 7.69
CA LYS A 67 -15.34 10.78 6.66
C LYS A 67 -16.17 9.91 5.73
N PHE A 68 -15.91 8.60 5.73
CA PHE A 68 -16.64 7.61 4.92
C PHE A 68 -17.61 6.79 5.78
N GLY A 69 -17.61 6.98 7.12
CA GLY A 69 -18.53 6.32 8.03
C GLY A 69 -19.99 6.68 7.77
N GLY A 70 -20.85 5.69 7.82
CA GLY A 70 -22.30 5.83 7.74
C GLY A 70 -22.95 5.00 6.63
N THR A 71 -24.24 4.71 6.85
CA THR A 71 -25.12 4.09 5.85
C THR A 71 -25.56 5.16 4.82
N LYS A 72 -25.09 5.05 3.58
CA LYS A 72 -25.70 5.80 2.48
C LYS A 72 -26.72 4.90 1.76
N LYS A 73 -27.97 5.38 1.65
CA LYS A 73 -29.07 4.65 0.96
C LYS A 73 -29.34 3.24 1.49
N GLY A 74 -29.14 2.99 2.81
CA GLY A 74 -29.40 1.69 3.43
C GLY A 74 -28.34 0.63 3.21
N ARG A 75 -27.17 0.96 2.63
CA ARG A 75 -26.00 0.10 2.52
C ARG A 75 -24.92 0.53 3.51
N SER A 76 -24.34 -0.44 4.20
CA SER A 76 -23.20 -0.20 5.11
C SER A 76 -21.89 -0.27 4.33
N ILE A 77 -21.01 0.71 4.57
CA ILE A 77 -19.63 0.63 4.13
C ILE A 77 -18.91 -0.33 5.09
N ILE A 78 -18.14 -1.26 4.53
CA ILE A 78 -17.37 -2.25 5.28
C ILE A 78 -15.93 -1.74 5.40
N PHE A 79 -15.43 -1.71 6.64
CA PHE A 79 -14.06 -1.30 6.95
C PHE A 79 -13.18 -2.55 7.10
N ILE A 80 -12.03 -2.56 6.43
CA ILE A 80 -11.10 -3.69 6.38
C ILE A 80 -9.73 -3.19 6.83
N ASN A 81 -9.10 -3.91 7.77
CA ASN A 81 -7.81 -3.56 8.35
C ASN A 81 -7.76 -2.13 8.95
N CYS A 82 -8.91 -1.63 9.40
CA CYS A 82 -9.08 -0.26 9.89
C CYS A 82 -9.08 -0.18 11.44
N GLY A 83 -8.18 -0.91 12.10
CA GLY A 83 -8.15 -1.01 13.57
C GLY A 83 -9.29 -1.86 14.12
N SER A 84 -9.93 -2.72 13.31
CA SER A 84 -10.89 -3.72 13.74
C SER A 84 -10.16 -4.96 14.27
N ASP A 85 -10.83 -5.73 15.17
CA ASP A 85 -10.30 -7.01 15.67
C ASP A 85 -10.19 -8.11 14.58
N THR A 86 -10.50 -7.76 13.33
CA THR A 86 -10.46 -8.68 12.20
C THR A 86 -9.07 -8.67 11.59
N VAL A 87 -8.30 -9.70 11.91
CA VAL A 87 -6.98 -9.93 11.31
C VAL A 87 -7.16 -10.51 9.91
N ILE A 88 -6.71 -9.78 8.89
CA ILE A 88 -6.65 -10.27 7.50
C ILE A 88 -5.68 -11.46 7.43
N LYS A 89 -6.12 -12.54 6.83
CA LYS A 89 -5.26 -13.70 6.57
C LYS A 89 -4.46 -13.50 5.30
N ASP A 90 -3.25 -14.04 5.29
CA ASP A 90 -2.41 -14.03 4.09
C ASP A 90 -3.09 -14.82 2.95
N GLY A 91 -3.19 -14.22 1.76
CA GLY A 91 -3.91 -14.79 0.62
C GLY A 91 -5.44 -14.72 0.71
N GLU A 92 -6.01 -14.03 1.71
CA GLU A 92 -7.44 -13.78 1.77
C GLU A 92 -7.89 -12.91 0.57
N THR A 93 -9.07 -13.18 0.05
CA THR A 93 -9.59 -12.45 -1.12
C THR A 93 -10.90 -11.75 -0.81
N LEU A 94 -11.16 -10.65 -1.54
CA LEU A 94 -12.37 -9.86 -1.46
C LEU A 94 -12.93 -9.62 -2.87
N GLU A 95 -14.21 -9.90 -3.06
CA GLU A 95 -14.91 -9.61 -4.31
C GLU A 95 -15.37 -8.15 -4.36
N LEU A 96 -15.11 -7.49 -5.49
CA LEU A 96 -15.57 -6.15 -5.81
C LEU A 96 -16.11 -6.13 -7.25
N GLY A 97 -17.39 -6.45 -7.42
CA GLY A 97 -17.95 -6.76 -8.73
C GLY A 97 -17.25 -7.96 -9.36
N GLU A 98 -16.71 -7.77 -10.57
CA GLU A 98 -15.90 -8.77 -11.29
C GLU A 98 -14.44 -8.86 -10.79
N LEU A 99 -14.00 -7.91 -9.97
CA LEU A 99 -12.62 -7.84 -9.50
C LEU A 99 -12.41 -8.70 -8.26
N ILE A 100 -11.23 -9.31 -8.16
CA ILE A 100 -10.75 -10.00 -6.97
C ILE A 100 -9.57 -9.22 -6.39
N LEU A 101 -9.74 -8.69 -5.17
CA LEU A 101 -8.67 -8.09 -4.39
C LEU A 101 -8.05 -9.19 -3.52
N GLU A 102 -6.78 -9.47 -3.69
CA GLU A 102 -6.01 -10.41 -2.88
C GLU A 102 -5.18 -9.65 -1.83
N PHE A 103 -5.29 -10.04 -0.57
CA PHE A 103 -4.51 -9.46 0.52
C PHE A 103 -3.26 -10.28 0.79
N ILE A 104 -2.11 -9.65 0.69
CA ILE A 104 -0.81 -10.24 0.99
C ILE A 104 -0.32 -9.62 2.28
N ARG A 105 -0.20 -10.39 3.36
CA ARG A 105 0.37 -9.87 4.61
C ARG A 105 1.85 -9.58 4.45
N THR A 106 2.23 -8.37 4.82
CA THR A 106 3.62 -7.88 4.73
C THR A 106 4.04 -7.17 6.01
N PRO A 107 4.00 -7.86 7.18
CA PRO A 107 4.43 -7.25 8.43
C PRO A 107 5.90 -6.82 8.39
N GLY A 108 6.26 -5.89 9.28
CA GLY A 108 7.61 -5.36 9.43
C GLY A 108 7.62 -3.85 9.63
N HIS A 109 7.07 -3.07 8.70
CA HIS A 109 6.80 -1.64 8.95
C HIS A 109 5.82 -1.47 10.10
N THR A 110 4.72 -2.20 10.07
CA THR A 110 3.81 -2.47 11.20
C THR A 110 3.42 -3.95 11.21
N GLU A 111 2.89 -4.45 12.34
CA GLU A 111 2.42 -5.84 12.45
C GLU A 111 1.23 -6.13 11.53
N ASP A 112 0.37 -5.13 11.32
CA ASP A 112 -0.87 -5.22 10.53
C ASP A 112 -0.67 -4.84 9.04
N SER A 113 0.56 -4.60 8.59
CA SER A 113 0.83 -4.24 7.20
C SER A 113 0.36 -5.30 6.21
N ILE A 114 -0.34 -4.84 5.17
CA ILE A 114 -0.79 -5.64 4.03
C ILE A 114 -0.49 -4.93 2.71
N CYS A 115 -0.24 -5.71 1.68
CA CYS A 115 -0.33 -5.27 0.29
C CYS A 115 -1.64 -5.77 -0.32
N ILE A 116 -2.20 -5.02 -1.28
CA ILE A 116 -3.45 -5.34 -1.95
C ILE A 116 -3.15 -5.55 -3.43
N LYS A 117 -3.32 -6.78 -3.91
CA LYS A 117 -3.14 -7.12 -5.32
C LYS A 117 -4.49 -7.17 -6.01
N VAL A 118 -4.62 -6.51 -7.16
CA VAL A 118 -5.76 -6.60 -8.06
C VAL A 118 -5.25 -6.59 -9.50
N GLU A 119 -5.57 -7.62 -10.25
CA GLU A 119 -5.03 -7.86 -11.61
C GLU A 119 -3.49 -7.76 -11.61
N ASP A 120 -2.91 -6.84 -12.38
CA ASP A 120 -1.48 -6.57 -12.48
C ASP A 120 -0.97 -5.50 -11.50
N LYS A 121 -1.83 -4.95 -10.64
CA LYS A 121 -1.50 -3.87 -9.70
C LYS A 121 -1.35 -4.36 -8.27
N LEU A 122 -0.33 -3.82 -7.59
CA LEU A 122 -0.02 -4.10 -6.20
C LEU A 122 0.07 -2.78 -5.42
N VAL A 123 -0.94 -2.46 -4.61
CA VAL A 123 -0.86 -1.37 -3.65
C VAL A 123 -0.06 -1.85 -2.45
N THR A 124 1.08 -1.22 -2.20
CA THR A 124 2.09 -1.72 -1.26
C THR A 124 2.13 -1.01 0.08
N GLY A 125 1.33 0.07 0.24
CA GLY A 125 1.41 0.89 1.44
C GLY A 125 2.85 1.29 1.74
N ASP A 126 3.25 1.14 2.99
CA ASP A 126 4.58 1.48 3.47
C ASP A 126 5.54 0.27 3.54
N THR A 127 5.17 -0.86 2.95
CA THR A 127 6.07 -2.01 2.82
C THR A 127 7.14 -1.74 1.75
N LEU A 128 6.74 -1.27 0.57
CA LEU A 128 7.63 -1.06 -0.57
C LEU A 128 7.31 0.27 -1.26
N PHE A 129 8.31 1.14 -1.35
CA PHE A 129 8.27 2.38 -2.13
C PHE A 129 9.09 2.23 -3.41
N VAL A 130 8.96 3.19 -4.31
CA VAL A 130 9.83 3.24 -5.50
C VAL A 130 11.28 3.53 -5.07
N GLY A 131 12.15 2.53 -5.22
CA GLY A 131 13.56 2.61 -4.85
C GLY A 131 13.88 2.62 -3.35
N LYS A 132 12.89 2.34 -2.47
CA LYS A 132 13.03 2.34 -1.01
C LYS A 132 12.10 1.30 -0.39
N VAL A 133 12.21 1.14 0.95
CA VAL A 133 11.29 0.31 1.75
C VAL A 133 10.85 1.10 2.99
N GLY A 134 9.83 0.64 3.68
CA GLY A 134 9.32 1.23 4.91
C GLY A 134 10.35 1.34 6.02
N GLY A 135 10.10 2.19 7.01
CA GLY A 135 10.88 2.24 8.24
C GLY A 135 10.50 1.08 9.17
N THR A 136 11.44 0.64 10.02
CA THR A 136 11.19 -0.40 11.04
C THR A 136 11.75 0.06 12.38
N TYR A 137 11.22 -0.47 13.50
CA TYR A 137 11.59 -0.04 14.85
C TYR A 137 12.74 -0.85 15.48
N GLY A 138 13.34 -1.77 14.75
CA GLY A 138 14.43 -2.57 15.27
C GLY A 138 14.86 -3.68 14.32
N GLU A 139 15.77 -4.53 14.81
CA GLU A 139 16.31 -5.64 14.03
C GLU A 139 15.26 -6.71 13.79
N GLU A 140 14.42 -7.00 14.79
CA GLU A 140 13.35 -7.99 14.68
C GLU A 140 12.34 -7.61 13.61
N ASP A 141 11.82 -6.37 13.65
CA ASP A 141 10.90 -5.85 12.63
C ASP A 141 11.57 -5.81 11.25
N SER A 142 12.86 -5.45 11.19
CA SER A 142 13.63 -5.46 9.94
C SER A 142 13.75 -6.87 9.35
N LYS A 143 13.84 -7.91 10.20
CA LYS A 143 13.87 -9.30 9.75
C LYS A 143 12.52 -9.74 9.20
N ILE A 144 11.45 -9.35 9.88
CA ILE A 144 10.08 -9.62 9.42
C ILE A 144 9.80 -8.92 8.09
N GLU A 145 10.21 -7.63 7.95
CA GLU A 145 10.08 -6.90 6.69
C GLU A 145 10.91 -7.53 5.56
N PHE A 146 12.13 -7.99 5.86
CA PHE A 146 12.97 -8.73 4.91
C PHE A 146 12.25 -9.97 4.36
N GLU A 147 11.58 -10.75 5.20
CA GLU A 147 10.79 -11.92 4.79
C GLU A 147 9.57 -11.49 3.95
N SER A 148 8.88 -10.41 4.34
CA SER A 148 7.76 -9.84 3.61
C SER A 148 8.16 -9.35 2.21
N LEU A 149 9.30 -8.67 2.09
CA LEU A 149 9.83 -8.20 0.80
C LEU A 149 10.23 -9.38 -0.10
N ASN A 150 10.87 -10.42 0.44
CA ASN A 150 11.18 -11.64 -0.32
C ASN A 150 9.90 -12.27 -0.91
N LYS A 151 8.81 -12.29 -0.13
CA LYS A 151 7.50 -12.78 -0.61
C LYS A 151 6.98 -11.94 -1.80
N LEU A 152 7.14 -10.63 -1.78
CA LEU A 152 6.71 -9.78 -2.88
C LEU A 152 7.56 -9.94 -4.14
N MET A 153 8.86 -10.18 -3.99
CA MET A 153 9.79 -10.27 -5.12
C MET A 153 9.64 -11.53 -5.98
N ILE A 154 8.81 -12.49 -5.57
CA ILE A 154 8.45 -13.64 -6.41
C ILE A 154 7.25 -13.37 -7.35
N LEU A 155 6.57 -12.23 -7.20
CA LEU A 155 5.51 -11.81 -8.10
C LEU A 155 6.06 -11.57 -9.52
N PRO A 156 5.20 -11.64 -10.56
CA PRO A 156 5.62 -11.36 -11.94
C PRO A 156 6.35 -10.02 -12.06
N PRO A 157 7.43 -9.92 -12.83
CA PRO A 157 8.22 -8.69 -12.95
C PRO A 157 7.46 -7.48 -13.51
N ASP A 158 6.37 -7.70 -14.23
CA ASP A 158 5.47 -6.69 -14.79
C ASP A 158 4.36 -6.25 -13.82
N THR A 159 4.25 -6.89 -12.64
CA THR A 159 3.36 -6.41 -11.59
C THR A 159 3.71 -4.97 -11.21
N GLU A 160 2.75 -4.07 -11.33
CA GLU A 160 2.91 -2.65 -11.01
C GLU A 160 2.91 -2.42 -9.50
N VAL A 161 3.85 -1.61 -9.00
CA VAL A 161 4.01 -1.24 -7.59
C VAL A 161 3.45 0.16 -7.36
N TRP A 162 2.48 0.29 -6.46
CA TRP A 162 1.75 1.49 -6.12
C TRP A 162 1.91 1.78 -4.60
N PRO A 163 2.85 2.66 -4.20
CA PRO A 163 3.27 2.83 -2.79
C PRO A 163 2.33 3.71 -1.98
N GLY A 164 2.47 3.71 -0.65
CA GLY A 164 1.74 4.59 0.27
C GLY A 164 2.17 6.06 0.20
N HIS A 165 3.39 6.35 -0.25
CA HIS A 165 3.94 7.71 -0.34
C HIS A 165 4.72 7.96 -1.63
N ASN A 166 4.74 9.23 -2.08
CA ASN A 166 5.53 9.71 -3.22
C ASN A 166 6.99 9.98 -2.80
N TYR A 167 7.71 8.93 -2.40
CA TYR A 167 9.12 9.05 -1.98
C TYR A 167 10.12 8.73 -3.10
N GLY A 168 9.66 8.18 -4.20
CA GLY A 168 10.49 7.79 -5.34
C GLY A 168 10.69 8.91 -6.37
N GLU A 169 11.37 8.56 -7.47
CA GLU A 169 11.52 9.45 -8.63
C GLU A 169 10.26 9.45 -9.51
N THR A 170 9.47 8.37 -9.43
CA THR A 170 8.20 8.19 -10.13
C THR A 170 7.10 7.81 -9.14
N PRO A 171 5.82 8.08 -9.45
CA PRO A 171 4.71 7.78 -8.55
C PRO A 171 4.41 6.28 -8.40
N SER A 172 4.92 5.46 -9.30
CA SER A 172 4.78 4.00 -9.32
C SER A 172 6.00 3.37 -10.00
N SER A 173 6.15 2.06 -9.84
CA SER A 173 7.19 1.26 -10.51
C SER A 173 6.65 -0.12 -10.87
N THR A 174 7.54 -1.10 -11.03
CA THR A 174 7.18 -2.52 -11.19
C THR A 174 8.09 -3.39 -10.31
N ILE A 175 7.68 -4.61 -10.02
CA ILE A 175 8.53 -5.59 -9.32
C ILE A 175 9.88 -5.75 -10.05
N GLY A 176 9.86 -5.81 -11.37
CA GLY A 176 11.08 -5.90 -12.18
C GLY A 176 11.99 -4.68 -12.09
N PHE A 177 11.41 -3.47 -11.91
CA PHE A 177 12.17 -2.25 -11.66
C PHE A 177 12.83 -2.30 -10.28
N GLU A 178 12.07 -2.68 -9.24
CA GLU A 178 12.57 -2.75 -7.87
C GLU A 178 13.67 -3.80 -7.72
N LEU A 179 13.53 -4.97 -8.33
CA LEU A 179 14.59 -6.00 -8.38
C LEU A 179 15.92 -5.47 -8.94
N LYS A 180 15.86 -4.57 -9.93
CA LYS A 180 17.07 -4.02 -10.58
C LYS A 180 17.64 -2.79 -9.90
N ASN A 181 16.80 -1.95 -9.29
CA ASN A 181 17.17 -0.58 -8.93
C ASN A 181 17.09 -0.30 -7.43
N ASN A 182 16.20 -0.96 -6.68
CA ASN A 182 16.03 -0.71 -5.26
C ASN A 182 17.22 -1.27 -4.45
N PRO A 183 17.97 -0.43 -3.73
CA PRO A 183 19.16 -0.89 -3.00
C PRO A 183 18.85 -1.85 -1.85
N PHE A 184 17.66 -1.80 -1.28
CA PHE A 184 17.20 -2.77 -0.26
C PHE A 184 16.87 -4.12 -0.88
N ILE A 185 16.14 -4.12 -1.99
CA ILE A 185 15.74 -5.33 -2.71
C ILE A 185 16.97 -6.09 -3.24
N LYS A 186 18.01 -5.38 -3.68
CA LYS A 186 19.29 -5.98 -4.08
C LYS A 186 20.05 -6.70 -2.95
N ARG A 187 19.61 -6.55 -1.71
CA ARG A 187 20.22 -7.16 -0.52
C ARG A 187 19.33 -8.22 0.14
N LEU A 188 18.30 -8.67 -0.57
CA LEU A 188 17.40 -9.71 -0.05
C LEU A 188 17.99 -11.12 -0.09
N ASP A 189 19.20 -11.30 -0.61
CA ASP A 189 19.92 -12.57 -0.51
C ASP A 189 20.61 -12.76 0.87
N GLU A 190 20.91 -11.64 1.56
CA GLU A 190 21.66 -11.67 2.83
C GLU A 190 21.11 -10.65 3.83
N PHE A 191 20.48 -11.13 4.90
CA PHE A 191 19.83 -10.28 5.90
C PHE A 191 20.79 -9.27 6.56
N SER A 192 22.03 -9.66 6.83
CA SER A 192 23.01 -8.77 7.44
C SER A 192 23.31 -7.54 6.58
N GLU A 193 23.32 -7.65 5.27
CA GLU A 193 23.50 -6.54 4.34
C GLU A 193 22.27 -5.67 4.24
N PHE A 194 21.08 -6.27 4.26
CA PHE A 194 19.81 -5.54 4.32
C PHE A 194 19.72 -4.73 5.61
N LEU A 195 19.99 -5.35 6.77
CA LEU A 195 19.97 -4.69 8.08
C LEU A 195 20.99 -3.56 8.15
N TRP A 196 22.23 -3.81 7.63
CA TRP A 196 23.24 -2.77 7.55
C TRP A 196 22.71 -1.55 6.78
N LEU A 197 22.08 -1.75 5.64
CA LEU A 197 21.52 -0.65 4.84
C LEU A 197 20.40 0.09 5.58
N LYS A 198 19.50 -0.62 6.27
CA LYS A 198 18.45 -0.02 7.13
C LYS A 198 19.07 0.92 8.17
N GLN A 199 20.12 0.46 8.87
CA GLN A 199 20.81 1.22 9.92
C GLN A 199 21.63 2.40 9.39
N ASN A 200 22.10 2.32 8.14
CA ASN A 200 22.98 3.34 7.53
C ASN A 200 22.29 4.13 6.40
N TRP A 201 20.97 4.00 6.24
CA TRP A 201 20.23 4.60 5.14
C TRP A 201 20.46 6.11 4.95
N PRO A 202 20.46 6.96 5.99
CA PRO A 202 20.71 8.40 5.82
C PRO A 202 22.08 8.70 5.20
N LYS A 203 23.11 7.97 5.61
CA LYS A 203 24.45 8.09 5.06
C LYS A 203 24.54 7.58 3.63
N TYR A 204 23.96 6.41 3.38
CA TYR A 204 23.91 5.79 2.06
C TYR A 204 23.22 6.70 1.02
N LYS A 205 22.06 7.29 1.38
CA LYS A 205 21.38 8.24 0.51
C LYS A 205 22.27 9.41 0.10
N LEU A 206 22.97 10.00 1.07
CA LEU A 206 23.84 11.15 0.82
C LEU A 206 24.98 10.78 -0.15
N GLU A 207 25.63 9.64 0.09
CA GLU A 207 26.77 9.16 -0.72
C GLU A 207 26.37 8.81 -2.17
N HIS A 208 25.10 8.39 -2.39
CA HIS A 208 24.60 7.95 -3.70
C HIS A 208 23.67 8.98 -4.37
N GLY A 209 23.50 10.17 -3.79
CA GLY A 209 22.64 11.23 -4.33
C GLY A 209 21.14 10.87 -4.39
N ILE A 210 20.69 9.95 -3.53
CA ILE A 210 19.29 9.54 -3.45
C ILE A 210 18.51 10.58 -2.64
N LYS A 211 17.43 11.08 -3.20
CA LYS A 211 16.56 12.11 -2.58
C LYS A 211 15.60 11.51 -1.54
#